data_1308b939dfe0a1c9bdc78ea709ee0cf7
#
_entry.id   1308b939dfe0a1c9bdc78ea709ee0cf7
#
_cell.length_a   1.000
_cell.length_b   1.000
_cell.length_c   1.000
_cell.angle_alpha   90.00
_cell.angle_beta   90.00
_cell.angle_gamma   90.00
#
_symmetry.space_group_name_H-M   'P 1'
#
loop_
_entity.id
_entity.type
_entity.pdbx_description
1 polymer ?
#
loop_
_entity_poly.entity_id
_entity_poly.type
_entity_poly.pdbx_seq_one_letter_code
_entity_poly.pdbx_strand_id
1 'polypeptide(L)'
;MLNGNYTLLKNGFIVDGTGEKGFNGSLLINDNRIEKISLCEINVTGRVIDCAGLVIMPGIIDAHSHMDWYLPIQGYDELKLSFTTQGVTTFVAGQCGYGVAGFRKKTTFINEISRGIINPLPIEWDTMGKYFDYLKRSGMTNNMMTLAGHGTTRTSIRGFNATPMNREEMKEMLALLEQSMDEGAAGVSLGLQYEPGIFANGDELREIAKLVKRKNKLLTVHLRAYSALSPGYPMSTPKILLDYVSPFDGYEPHNLLAIDEMLNVARDTGVRLQISHLIFVGTRTFKTCEEALKRIDRAITQGVDVKFDTYAYHCGQSIINVILPAWFLAKVPGAYNDKKMLSKLKSELGLIQRFLGFGTKDIQITYANSEELNQYNGMFLDQIAQKRRMDWFDSAMDIAQKSKGVANVLNHSYSNLPIIETLMRHPASLFMTDALPALRGVQNPSFSGNFPRFFQLAREKKIISLEEAVHKMSGATAERYGIKDRGFLKEGLAADITVIDWKNIRDNNTVKETSNAPSGIEAVFINGKQVVNEGKVDASIRAGKVIL
;
A
#
# COMPACT_ATOMS: atom_id res chain seq x y z
N MET A 1 -7.90 -15.34 42.87
CA MET A 1 -6.84 -15.29 41.83
C MET A 1 -7.35 -16.06 40.62
N LEU A 2 -7.26 -15.48 39.44
CA LEU A 2 -7.60 -16.16 38.18
C LEU A 2 -6.47 -17.14 37.86
N ASN A 3 -6.80 -18.43 37.69
CA ASN A 3 -5.85 -19.47 37.31
C ASN A 3 -6.01 -19.78 35.80
N GLY A 4 -4.97 -19.55 35.01
CA GLY A 4 -5.01 -19.76 33.56
C GLY A 4 -3.74 -19.26 32.89
N ASN A 5 -3.68 -19.34 31.56
CA ASN A 5 -2.55 -18.86 30.77
C ASN A 5 -2.68 -17.34 30.54
N TYR A 6 -2.62 -16.57 31.63
CA TYR A 6 -2.81 -15.13 31.61
C TYR A 6 -1.51 -14.36 31.38
N THR A 7 -1.60 -13.27 30.60
CA THR A 7 -0.56 -12.22 30.54
C THR A 7 -1.19 -10.89 30.95
N LEU A 8 -0.65 -10.28 31.99
CA LEU A 8 -1.08 -8.97 32.49
C LEU A 8 -0.09 -7.89 32.02
N LEU A 9 -0.60 -6.93 31.25
CA LEU A 9 0.09 -5.66 30.97
C LEU A 9 -0.38 -4.65 32.00
N LYS A 10 0.47 -4.29 32.98
CA LYS A 10 0.07 -3.41 34.10
C LYS A 10 0.67 -2.02 34.00
N ASN A 11 0.02 -1.05 34.64
CA ASN A 11 0.52 0.33 34.84
C ASN A 11 0.75 1.12 33.52
N GLY A 12 0.13 0.72 32.40
CA GLY A 12 0.32 1.41 31.13
C GLY A 12 -0.66 2.56 30.93
N PHE A 13 -0.33 3.45 29.99
CA PHE A 13 -1.29 4.42 29.44
C PHE A 13 -2.02 3.76 28.28
N ILE A 14 -3.32 3.50 28.44
CA ILE A 14 -4.13 2.78 27.47
C ILE A 14 -4.74 3.78 26.49
N VAL A 15 -4.48 3.56 25.18
CA VAL A 15 -5.12 4.25 24.06
C VAL A 15 -5.86 3.19 23.26
N ASP A 16 -7.19 3.19 23.34
CA ASP A 16 -8.00 2.04 22.95
C ASP A 16 -8.32 1.91 21.43
N GLY A 17 -7.87 2.87 20.62
CA GLY A 17 -8.08 2.88 19.16
C GLY A 17 -9.36 3.60 18.71
N THR A 18 -10.17 4.12 19.62
CA THR A 18 -11.39 4.88 19.27
C THR A 18 -11.12 6.32 18.84
N GLY A 19 -9.96 6.87 19.20
CA GLY A 19 -9.64 8.29 19.07
C GLY A 19 -9.99 9.11 20.30
N GLU A 20 -10.66 8.52 21.29
CA GLU A 20 -10.96 9.13 22.58
C GLU A 20 -9.70 9.18 23.46
N LYS A 21 -9.74 10.04 24.49
CA LYS A 21 -8.61 10.23 25.41
C LYS A 21 -8.19 8.94 26.10
N GLY A 22 -6.87 8.68 26.07
CA GLY A 22 -6.29 7.56 26.80
C GLY A 22 -6.37 7.71 28.33
N PHE A 23 -6.14 6.63 29.04
CA PHE A 23 -6.20 6.54 30.50
C PHE A 23 -5.16 5.57 31.07
N ASN A 24 -4.74 5.78 32.31
CA ASN A 24 -3.87 4.83 33.00
C ASN A 24 -4.65 3.60 33.45
N GLY A 25 -4.10 2.41 33.18
CA GLY A 25 -4.78 1.17 33.51
C GLY A 25 -3.94 -0.06 33.27
N SER A 26 -4.60 -1.21 33.37
CA SER A 26 -4.01 -2.53 33.12
C SER A 26 -4.90 -3.32 32.19
N LEU A 27 -4.28 -4.18 31.36
CA LEU A 27 -4.95 -5.02 30.39
C LEU A 27 -4.55 -6.47 30.62
N LEU A 28 -5.54 -7.34 30.77
CA LEU A 28 -5.38 -8.78 30.95
C LEU A 28 -5.67 -9.51 29.64
N ILE A 29 -4.72 -10.31 29.21
CA ILE A 29 -4.84 -11.23 28.07
C ILE A 29 -5.10 -12.63 28.63
N ASN A 30 -6.10 -13.32 28.07
CA ASN A 30 -6.36 -14.73 28.28
C ASN A 30 -6.32 -15.44 26.93
N ASP A 31 -5.36 -16.33 26.74
CA ASP A 31 -5.09 -16.99 25.48
C ASP A 31 -4.97 -16.00 24.32
N ASN A 32 -5.98 -15.92 23.45
CA ASN A 32 -5.95 -15.07 22.25
C ASN A 32 -6.90 -13.85 22.33
N ARG A 33 -7.47 -13.57 23.53
CA ARG A 33 -8.44 -12.51 23.72
C ARG A 33 -8.05 -11.54 24.82
N ILE A 34 -8.53 -10.31 24.69
CA ILE A 34 -8.52 -9.34 25.78
C ILE A 34 -9.61 -9.76 26.77
N GLU A 35 -9.21 -10.20 27.94
CA GLU A 35 -10.11 -10.66 28.99
C GLU A 35 -10.70 -9.50 29.77
N LYS A 36 -9.83 -8.53 30.15
CA LYS A 36 -10.24 -7.42 31.01
C LYS A 36 -9.36 -6.19 30.79
N ILE A 37 -9.99 -5.02 30.86
CA ILE A 37 -9.33 -3.72 30.96
C ILE A 37 -9.79 -3.06 32.26
N SER A 38 -8.85 -2.59 33.11
CA SER A 38 -9.18 -2.09 34.44
C SER A 38 -8.32 -0.91 34.86
N LEU A 39 -8.97 0.06 35.50
CA LEU A 39 -8.30 1.15 36.22
C LEU A 39 -7.77 0.71 37.60
N CYS A 40 -8.31 -0.40 38.12
CA CYS A 40 -7.91 -0.99 39.40
C CYS A 40 -6.88 -2.10 39.18
N GLU A 41 -6.16 -2.44 40.22
CA GLU A 41 -5.23 -3.55 40.21
C GLU A 41 -5.90 -4.87 39.86
N ILE A 42 -5.27 -5.65 39.00
CA ILE A 42 -5.69 -7.01 38.63
C ILE A 42 -4.72 -7.99 39.28
N ASN A 43 -5.23 -8.85 40.16
CA ASN A 43 -4.48 -9.92 40.78
C ASN A 43 -4.65 -11.22 39.97
N VAL A 44 -3.58 -11.68 39.36
CA VAL A 44 -3.57 -12.86 38.50
C VAL A 44 -2.34 -13.73 38.79
N THR A 45 -2.52 -15.05 38.67
CA THR A 45 -1.40 -16.00 38.60
C THR A 45 -1.05 -16.20 37.14
N GLY A 46 0.06 -15.61 36.68
CA GLY A 46 0.45 -15.63 35.27
C GLY A 46 1.62 -14.72 35.01
N ARG A 47 1.88 -14.48 33.74
CA ARG A 47 2.96 -13.57 33.32
C ARG A 47 2.51 -12.12 33.54
N VAL A 48 3.40 -11.32 34.15
CA VAL A 48 3.16 -9.89 34.37
C VAL A 48 4.25 -9.08 33.66
N ILE A 49 3.83 -8.10 32.89
CA ILE A 49 4.71 -7.14 32.19
C ILE A 49 4.35 -5.75 32.72
N ASP A 50 5.33 -5.07 33.30
CA ASP A 50 5.15 -3.70 33.77
C ASP A 50 5.32 -2.73 32.60
N CYS A 51 4.25 -2.01 32.26
CA CYS A 51 4.19 -1.02 31.21
C CYS A 51 4.23 0.43 31.76
N ALA A 52 4.77 0.65 32.96
CA ALA A 52 4.86 1.99 33.54
C ALA A 52 5.64 2.95 32.61
N GLY A 53 5.01 4.07 32.25
CA GLY A 53 5.55 5.05 31.31
C GLY A 53 5.40 4.69 29.82
N LEU A 54 4.86 3.53 29.51
CA LEU A 54 4.60 3.05 28.16
C LEU A 54 3.11 3.22 27.77
N VAL A 55 2.84 3.21 26.47
CA VAL A 55 1.49 3.23 25.90
C VAL A 55 1.12 1.82 25.45
N ILE A 56 -0.05 1.36 25.88
CA ILE A 56 -0.68 0.13 25.42
C ILE A 56 -1.75 0.51 24.41
N MET A 57 -1.64 0.02 23.17
CA MET A 57 -2.54 0.36 22.07
C MET A 57 -2.93 -0.89 21.26
N PRO A 58 -3.99 -0.85 20.43
CA PRO A 58 -4.28 -1.93 19.50
C PRO A 58 -3.09 -2.17 18.58
N GLY A 59 -2.91 -3.40 18.16
CA GLY A 59 -1.98 -3.73 17.10
C GLY A 59 -2.27 -2.95 15.82
N ILE A 60 -1.22 -2.49 15.16
CA ILE A 60 -1.34 -1.69 13.94
C ILE A 60 -1.90 -2.55 12.81
N ILE A 61 -2.89 -2.02 12.10
CA ILE A 61 -3.44 -2.58 10.86
C ILE A 61 -2.91 -1.76 9.71
N ASP A 62 -2.00 -2.33 8.93
CA ASP A 62 -1.46 -1.69 7.73
C ASP A 62 -2.56 -1.65 6.66
N ALA A 63 -3.09 -0.46 6.39
CA ALA A 63 -4.25 -0.27 5.51
C ALA A 63 -3.96 -0.59 4.03
N HIS A 64 -2.67 -0.64 3.64
CA HIS A 64 -2.27 -0.89 2.27
C HIS A 64 -0.92 -1.60 2.23
N SER A 65 -0.96 -2.89 1.91
CA SER A 65 0.21 -3.77 1.89
C SER A 65 0.21 -4.65 0.64
N HIS A 66 1.39 -5.19 0.32
CA HIS A 66 1.60 -6.18 -0.73
C HIS A 66 2.16 -7.50 -0.16
N MET A 67 1.95 -7.73 1.14
CA MET A 67 2.48 -8.91 1.83
C MET A 67 1.79 -10.21 1.42
N ASP A 68 0.65 -10.17 0.73
CA ASP A 68 0.02 -11.35 0.11
C ASP A 68 0.97 -12.10 -0.85
N TRP A 69 1.86 -11.38 -1.53
CA TRP A 69 2.88 -11.96 -2.41
C TRP A 69 4.07 -12.56 -1.67
N TYR A 70 4.37 -12.08 -0.46
CA TYR A 70 5.59 -12.45 0.27
C TYR A 70 5.35 -13.49 1.36
N LEU A 71 4.18 -13.50 1.98
CA LEU A 71 3.86 -14.47 3.05
C LEU A 71 3.96 -15.93 2.59
N PRO A 72 3.57 -16.32 1.36
CA PRO A 72 3.70 -17.69 0.89
C PRO A 72 5.14 -18.15 0.69
N ILE A 73 6.09 -17.24 0.52
CA ILE A 73 7.47 -17.59 0.21
C ILE A 73 8.15 -18.16 1.45
N GLN A 74 8.78 -19.32 1.32
CA GLN A 74 9.56 -19.92 2.38
C GLN A 74 10.88 -19.17 2.60
N GLY A 75 11.30 -19.02 3.84
CA GLY A 75 12.47 -18.21 4.19
C GLY A 75 12.16 -16.70 4.19
N TYR A 76 13.22 -15.86 4.15
CA TYR A 76 13.13 -14.40 4.17
C TYR A 76 12.32 -13.83 5.36
N ASP A 77 12.36 -14.51 6.50
CA ASP A 77 11.61 -14.11 7.68
C ASP A 77 12.01 -12.70 8.16
N GLU A 78 13.29 -12.35 8.07
CA GLU A 78 13.77 -10.99 8.41
C GLU A 78 13.04 -9.90 7.60
N LEU A 79 12.82 -10.14 6.30
CA LEU A 79 12.07 -9.20 5.47
C LEU A 79 10.60 -9.13 5.88
N LYS A 80 9.95 -10.27 6.09
CA LYS A 80 8.53 -10.29 6.49
C LYS A 80 8.30 -9.65 7.86
N LEU A 81 9.24 -9.82 8.78
CA LEU A 81 9.11 -9.40 10.17
C LEU A 81 9.50 -7.94 10.42
N SER A 82 10.13 -7.26 9.47
CA SER A 82 10.41 -5.82 9.59
C SER A 82 9.16 -4.98 9.80
N PHE A 83 8.01 -5.41 9.27
CA PHE A 83 6.73 -4.74 9.54
C PHE A 83 6.27 -4.99 10.98
N THR A 84 6.49 -6.20 11.49
CA THR A 84 6.12 -6.56 12.87
C THR A 84 6.92 -5.74 13.90
N THR A 85 8.19 -5.44 13.61
CA THR A 85 9.02 -4.56 14.46
C THR A 85 8.57 -3.10 14.46
N GLN A 86 7.67 -2.69 13.53
CA GLN A 86 6.99 -1.40 13.56
C GLN A 86 5.68 -1.41 14.39
N GLY A 87 5.29 -2.56 14.94
CA GLY A 87 4.00 -2.73 15.64
C GLY A 87 2.87 -3.27 14.78
N VAL A 88 3.12 -3.63 13.51
CA VAL A 88 2.08 -4.16 12.62
C VAL A 88 1.70 -5.57 13.04
N THR A 89 0.40 -5.79 13.26
CA THR A 89 -0.18 -7.09 13.60
C THR A 89 -1.02 -7.66 12.47
N THR A 90 -1.53 -6.80 11.59
CA THR A 90 -2.46 -7.18 10.52
C THR A 90 -2.13 -6.43 9.23
N PHE A 91 -2.09 -7.14 8.12
CA PHE A 91 -1.97 -6.58 6.78
C PHE A 91 -3.32 -6.56 6.06
N VAL A 92 -3.62 -5.48 5.35
CA VAL A 92 -4.65 -5.43 4.31
C VAL A 92 -3.94 -5.41 2.96
N ALA A 93 -3.87 -6.55 2.32
CA ALA A 93 -3.09 -6.76 1.10
C ALA A 93 -3.96 -6.95 -0.16
N GLY A 94 -3.34 -7.33 -1.29
CA GLY A 94 -4.03 -7.44 -2.57
C GLY A 94 -4.35 -6.09 -3.20
N GLN A 95 -3.58 -5.07 -2.86
CA GLN A 95 -3.79 -3.68 -3.27
C GLN A 95 -3.35 -3.41 -4.73
N CYS A 96 -3.68 -2.21 -5.24
CA CYS A 96 -3.21 -1.70 -6.53
C CYS A 96 -3.56 -2.59 -7.73
N GLY A 97 -4.62 -3.39 -7.65
CA GLY A 97 -5.00 -4.32 -8.72
C GLY A 97 -4.14 -5.58 -8.79
N TYR A 98 -3.16 -5.74 -7.90
CA TYR A 98 -2.24 -6.87 -7.86
C TYR A 98 -2.54 -7.80 -6.68
N GLY A 99 -3.52 -8.68 -6.80
CA GLY A 99 -3.77 -9.75 -5.84
C GLY A 99 -3.05 -11.04 -6.25
N VAL A 100 -2.64 -11.84 -5.28
CA VAL A 100 -1.92 -13.10 -5.50
C VAL A 100 -2.84 -14.26 -5.89
N ALA A 101 -4.15 -14.07 -5.85
CA ALA A 101 -5.18 -15.10 -6.09
C ALA A 101 -6.39 -14.50 -6.81
N GLY A 102 -7.36 -15.34 -7.19
CA GLY A 102 -8.58 -14.94 -7.89
C GLY A 102 -8.37 -14.82 -9.41
N PHE A 103 -7.71 -15.81 -10.00
CA PHE A 103 -7.43 -15.84 -11.44
C PHE A 103 -8.01 -17.10 -12.12
N ARG A 104 -8.11 -17.03 -13.45
CA ARG A 104 -8.62 -18.13 -14.28
C ARG A 104 -7.84 -19.41 -14.04
N LYS A 105 -8.53 -20.49 -13.78
CA LYS A 105 -7.93 -21.82 -13.66
C LYS A 105 -7.17 -22.18 -14.94
N LYS A 106 -5.95 -22.69 -14.79
CA LYS A 106 -5.07 -23.05 -15.92
C LYS A 106 -4.79 -21.87 -16.87
N THR A 107 -4.67 -20.64 -16.36
CA THR A 107 -4.23 -19.52 -17.18
C THR A 107 -2.85 -19.76 -17.77
N THR A 108 -2.65 -19.31 -19.02
CA THR A 108 -1.32 -19.31 -19.67
C THR A 108 -0.49 -18.07 -19.31
N PHE A 109 -1.08 -17.12 -18.55
CA PHE A 109 -0.47 -15.83 -18.22
C PHE A 109 0.09 -15.75 -16.81
N ILE A 110 0.48 -16.91 -16.24
CA ILE A 110 0.97 -16.95 -14.85
C ILE A 110 2.26 -16.13 -14.65
N ASN A 111 3.11 -16.06 -15.67
CA ASN A 111 4.34 -15.27 -15.62
C ASN A 111 4.06 -13.77 -15.62
N GLU A 112 3.04 -13.33 -16.35
CA GLU A 112 2.59 -11.94 -16.37
C GLU A 112 1.92 -11.56 -15.05
N ILE A 113 1.17 -12.47 -14.44
CA ILE A 113 0.56 -12.27 -13.11
C ILE A 113 1.65 -12.05 -12.05
N SER A 114 2.69 -12.87 -12.04
CA SER A 114 3.78 -12.78 -11.05
C SER A 114 4.88 -11.77 -11.40
N ARG A 115 4.72 -11.02 -12.48
CA ARG A 115 5.71 -10.06 -12.97
C ARG A 115 6.08 -9.00 -11.92
N GLY A 116 7.39 -8.80 -11.72
CA GLY A 116 7.94 -7.78 -10.83
C GLY A 116 7.91 -8.12 -9.35
N ILE A 117 7.27 -9.22 -8.99
CA ILE A 117 7.23 -9.76 -7.66
C ILE A 117 8.01 -11.07 -7.66
N ILE A 118 8.64 -11.37 -6.59
CA ILE A 118 9.65 -12.42 -6.36
C ILE A 118 9.40 -13.72 -7.13
N ASN A 119 10.43 -14.25 -7.75
CA ASN A 119 10.46 -15.60 -8.29
C ASN A 119 11.40 -16.48 -7.40
N PRO A 120 10.99 -17.67 -6.91
CA PRO A 120 9.77 -18.40 -7.28
C PRO A 120 8.67 -18.27 -6.22
N LEU A 121 7.49 -17.85 -6.61
CA LEU A 121 6.30 -17.98 -5.79
C LEU A 121 5.76 -19.40 -5.95
N PRO A 122 5.49 -20.15 -4.88
CA PRO A 122 4.93 -21.50 -4.99
C PRO A 122 3.42 -21.42 -5.24
N ILE A 123 2.99 -20.94 -6.43
CA ILE A 123 1.57 -20.79 -6.74
C ILE A 123 0.93 -22.18 -6.92
N GLU A 124 0.32 -22.69 -5.86
CA GLU A 124 -0.46 -23.94 -5.83
C GLU A 124 -1.98 -23.68 -5.85
N TRP A 125 -2.38 -22.44 -6.00
CA TRP A 125 -3.76 -21.95 -5.93
C TRP A 125 -4.13 -21.13 -7.17
N ASP A 126 -5.41 -21.06 -7.44
CA ASP A 126 -6.05 -20.21 -8.44
C ASP A 126 -7.14 -19.34 -7.81
N THR A 127 -7.83 -19.85 -6.78
CA THR A 127 -8.90 -19.14 -6.08
C THR A 127 -8.43 -18.55 -4.76
N MET A 128 -9.20 -17.59 -4.25
CA MET A 128 -8.92 -16.93 -2.96
C MET A 128 -8.98 -17.94 -1.80
N GLY A 129 -9.97 -18.84 -1.82
CA GLY A 129 -10.13 -19.86 -0.79
C GLY A 129 -8.91 -20.80 -0.70
N LYS A 130 -8.40 -21.29 -1.84
CA LYS A 130 -7.21 -22.13 -1.87
C LYS A 130 -5.96 -21.38 -1.37
N TYR A 131 -5.83 -20.11 -1.69
CA TYR A 131 -4.76 -19.27 -1.16
C TYR A 131 -4.85 -19.15 0.37
N PHE A 132 -6.04 -18.90 0.90
CA PHE A 132 -6.24 -18.85 2.35
C PHE A 132 -5.93 -20.19 3.03
N ASP A 133 -6.28 -21.29 2.41
CA ASP A 133 -5.96 -22.63 2.92
C ASP A 133 -4.44 -22.89 2.89
N TYR A 134 -3.75 -22.41 1.86
CA TYR A 134 -2.29 -22.46 1.83
C TYR A 134 -1.69 -21.67 3.00
N LEU A 135 -2.10 -20.43 3.23
CA LEU A 135 -1.61 -19.62 4.34
C LEU A 135 -1.89 -20.25 5.71
N LYS A 136 -3.07 -20.83 5.91
CA LYS A 136 -3.41 -21.54 7.15
C LYS A 136 -2.49 -22.74 7.40
N ARG A 137 -2.17 -23.50 6.36
CA ARG A 137 -1.26 -24.67 6.47
C ARG A 137 0.19 -24.23 6.71
N SER A 138 0.65 -23.20 6.02
CA SER A 138 2.04 -22.70 6.13
C SER A 138 2.30 -21.98 7.45
N GLY A 139 1.25 -21.40 8.05
CA GLY A 139 1.34 -20.55 9.22
C GLY A 139 1.93 -19.18 8.88
N MET A 140 1.50 -18.17 9.64
CA MET A 140 1.93 -16.77 9.48
C MET A 140 2.21 -16.16 10.84
N THR A 141 3.13 -15.21 10.90
CA THR A 141 3.33 -14.40 12.13
C THR A 141 2.24 -13.36 12.28
N ASN A 142 1.96 -12.59 11.22
CA ASN A 142 0.95 -11.53 11.19
C ASN A 142 -0.38 -12.03 10.64
N ASN A 143 -1.47 -11.36 11.02
CA ASN A 143 -2.77 -11.59 10.40
C ASN A 143 -2.80 -11.02 8.98
N MET A 144 -3.64 -11.61 8.13
CA MET A 144 -3.80 -11.23 6.74
C MET A 144 -5.27 -11.08 6.36
N MET A 145 -5.63 -9.92 5.86
CA MET A 145 -6.83 -9.67 5.05
C MET A 145 -6.37 -9.32 3.64
N THR A 146 -7.08 -9.73 2.60
CA THR A 146 -6.69 -9.41 1.23
C THR A 146 -7.87 -9.02 0.35
N LEU A 147 -7.57 -8.27 -0.71
CA LEU A 147 -8.50 -7.86 -1.77
C LEU A 147 -8.28 -8.73 -3.01
N ALA A 148 -9.31 -8.85 -3.84
CA ALA A 148 -9.16 -9.41 -5.18
C ALA A 148 -8.59 -8.36 -6.13
N GLY A 149 -7.48 -8.68 -6.79
CA GLY A 149 -6.83 -7.76 -7.74
C GLY A 149 -7.49 -7.79 -9.11
N HIS A 150 -8.12 -6.69 -9.53
CA HIS A 150 -8.65 -6.55 -10.89
C HIS A 150 -7.60 -6.83 -11.96
N GLY A 151 -6.39 -6.25 -11.82
CA GLY A 151 -5.28 -6.46 -12.76
C GLY A 151 -4.88 -7.94 -12.86
N THR A 152 -4.77 -8.65 -11.74
CA THR A 152 -4.50 -10.08 -11.68
C THR A 152 -5.57 -10.89 -12.42
N THR A 153 -6.84 -10.64 -12.10
CA THR A 153 -7.97 -11.34 -12.72
C THR A 153 -8.02 -11.05 -14.22
N ARG A 154 -7.89 -9.78 -14.62
CA ARG A 154 -7.88 -9.37 -16.04
C ARG A 154 -6.72 -10.00 -16.82
N THR A 155 -5.50 -9.97 -16.23
CA THR A 155 -4.32 -10.62 -16.83
C THR A 155 -4.55 -12.11 -17.04
N SER A 156 -5.19 -12.79 -16.10
CA SER A 156 -5.42 -14.25 -16.20
C SER A 156 -6.32 -14.64 -17.37
N ILE A 157 -7.14 -13.72 -17.88
CA ILE A 157 -8.07 -13.93 -18.98
C ILE A 157 -7.41 -13.63 -20.33
N ARG A 158 -6.63 -12.53 -20.42
CA ARG A 158 -6.18 -11.98 -21.71
C ARG A 158 -4.78 -11.39 -21.73
N GLY A 159 -3.97 -11.64 -20.68
CA GLY A 159 -2.65 -11.03 -20.55
C GLY A 159 -2.72 -9.51 -20.49
N PHE A 160 -1.76 -8.83 -21.09
CA PHE A 160 -1.68 -7.36 -21.17
C PHE A 160 -2.31 -6.79 -22.45
N ASN A 161 -3.30 -7.48 -23.00
CA ASN A 161 -4.00 -6.98 -24.19
C ASN A 161 -4.67 -5.63 -23.91
N ALA A 162 -4.34 -4.63 -24.75
CA ALA A 162 -4.77 -3.24 -24.58
C ALA A 162 -6.19 -2.95 -25.10
N THR A 163 -6.80 -3.86 -25.89
CA THR A 163 -8.16 -3.63 -26.37
C THR A 163 -9.18 -3.76 -25.25
N PRO A 164 -10.34 -3.09 -25.31
CA PRO A 164 -11.41 -3.28 -24.35
C PRO A 164 -11.83 -4.76 -24.24
N MET A 165 -12.24 -5.19 -23.06
CA MET A 165 -12.79 -6.54 -22.87
C MET A 165 -14.10 -6.68 -23.65
N ASN A 166 -14.27 -7.84 -24.31
CA ASN A 166 -15.55 -8.19 -24.89
C ASN A 166 -16.55 -8.65 -23.81
N ARG A 167 -17.79 -8.89 -24.20
CA ARG A 167 -18.87 -9.24 -23.26
C ARG A 167 -18.59 -10.53 -22.46
N GLU A 168 -18.03 -11.56 -23.09
CA GLU A 168 -17.76 -12.83 -22.44
C GLU A 168 -16.58 -12.72 -21.47
N GLU A 169 -15.50 -12.03 -21.88
CA GLU A 169 -14.35 -11.74 -21.00
C GLU A 169 -14.76 -10.91 -19.78
N MET A 170 -15.62 -9.90 -19.97
CA MET A 170 -16.17 -9.09 -18.89
C MET A 170 -16.99 -9.95 -17.92
N LYS A 171 -17.87 -10.81 -18.44
CA LYS A 171 -18.68 -11.71 -17.64
C LYS A 171 -17.81 -12.66 -16.80
N GLU A 172 -16.77 -13.23 -17.42
CA GLU A 172 -15.83 -14.11 -16.74
C GLU A 172 -15.05 -13.37 -15.65
N MET A 173 -14.53 -12.18 -15.94
CA MET A 173 -13.82 -11.36 -14.95
C MET A 173 -14.69 -11.03 -13.74
N LEU A 174 -15.93 -10.61 -13.97
CA LEU A 174 -16.87 -10.30 -12.89
C LEU A 174 -17.18 -11.56 -12.06
N ALA A 175 -17.32 -12.73 -12.69
CA ALA A 175 -17.56 -13.99 -11.97
C ALA A 175 -16.36 -14.39 -11.09
N LEU A 176 -15.13 -14.23 -11.57
CA LEU A 176 -13.91 -14.51 -10.77
C LEU A 176 -13.74 -13.54 -9.59
N LEU A 177 -14.04 -12.25 -9.82
CA LEU A 177 -14.03 -11.25 -8.73
C LEU A 177 -15.13 -11.53 -7.71
N GLU A 178 -16.33 -11.92 -8.16
CA GLU A 178 -17.44 -12.30 -7.29
C GLU A 178 -17.08 -13.51 -6.43
N GLN A 179 -16.57 -14.57 -7.06
CA GLN A 179 -16.09 -15.76 -6.35
C GLN A 179 -15.03 -15.41 -5.30
N SER A 180 -14.07 -14.55 -5.64
CA SER A 180 -13.03 -14.13 -4.69
C SER A 180 -13.60 -13.45 -3.46
N MET A 181 -14.63 -12.59 -3.63
CA MET A 181 -15.31 -11.93 -2.51
C MET A 181 -16.15 -12.92 -1.70
N ASP A 182 -16.79 -13.90 -2.33
CA ASP A 182 -17.55 -14.95 -1.65
C ASP A 182 -16.64 -15.90 -0.85
N GLU A 183 -15.43 -16.11 -1.32
CA GLU A 183 -14.39 -16.89 -0.63
C GLU A 183 -13.66 -16.10 0.48
N GLY A 184 -14.00 -14.81 0.69
CA GLY A 184 -13.54 -14.03 1.84
C GLY A 184 -12.67 -12.81 1.50
N ALA A 185 -12.46 -12.46 0.23
CA ALA A 185 -11.78 -11.21 -0.09
C ALA A 185 -12.56 -10.00 0.44
N ALA A 186 -11.85 -9.02 1.01
CA ALA A 186 -12.43 -7.81 1.61
C ALA A 186 -13.07 -6.85 0.59
N GLY A 187 -12.80 -7.06 -0.69
CA GLY A 187 -13.28 -6.25 -1.79
C GLY A 187 -12.44 -6.44 -3.03
N VAL A 188 -12.41 -5.44 -3.89
CA VAL A 188 -11.63 -5.44 -5.13
C VAL A 188 -10.68 -4.25 -5.14
N SER A 189 -9.46 -4.46 -5.62
CA SER A 189 -8.49 -3.39 -5.87
C SER A 189 -8.30 -3.14 -7.37
N LEU A 190 -8.15 -1.88 -7.75
CA LEU A 190 -7.85 -1.41 -9.09
C LEU A 190 -6.44 -0.82 -9.14
N GLY A 191 -5.73 -0.99 -10.26
CA GLY A 191 -4.45 -0.32 -10.53
C GLY A 191 -4.49 0.29 -11.93
N LEU A 192 -4.76 1.59 -12.05
CA LEU A 192 -5.12 2.24 -13.30
C LEU A 192 -3.96 2.96 -14.00
N GLN A 193 -2.77 2.98 -13.41
CA GLN A 193 -1.59 3.67 -13.98
C GLN A 193 -0.65 2.74 -14.74
N TYR A 194 -0.84 1.43 -14.67
CA TYR A 194 0.03 0.41 -15.29
C TYR A 194 -0.79 -0.75 -15.86
N GLU A 195 -0.12 -1.61 -16.65
CA GLU A 195 -0.77 -2.76 -17.27
C GLU A 195 -1.25 -3.78 -16.22
N PRO A 196 -2.40 -4.42 -16.45
CA PRO A 196 -3.32 -4.20 -17.56
C PRO A 196 -4.39 -3.14 -17.25
N GLY A 197 -4.46 -2.62 -16.03
CA GLY A 197 -5.51 -1.71 -15.57
C GLY A 197 -5.53 -0.36 -16.28
N ILE A 198 -4.37 0.10 -16.81
CA ILE A 198 -4.29 1.33 -17.61
C ILE A 198 -5.19 1.28 -18.86
N PHE A 199 -5.52 0.08 -19.33
CA PHE A 199 -6.38 -0.14 -20.49
C PHE A 199 -7.88 -0.29 -20.13
N ALA A 200 -8.22 -0.29 -18.83
CA ALA A 200 -9.62 -0.36 -18.40
C ALA A 200 -10.36 0.94 -18.74
N ASN A 201 -11.53 0.82 -19.35
CA ASN A 201 -12.40 1.94 -19.66
C ASN A 201 -13.44 2.18 -18.54
N GLY A 202 -14.17 3.30 -18.65
CA GLY A 202 -15.16 3.68 -17.63
C GLY A 202 -16.29 2.67 -17.42
N ASP A 203 -16.68 1.93 -18.46
CA ASP A 203 -17.73 0.90 -18.34
C ASP A 203 -17.23 -0.30 -17.53
N GLU A 204 -16.00 -0.75 -17.79
CA GLU A 204 -15.34 -1.80 -17.01
C GLU A 204 -15.28 -1.41 -15.52
N LEU A 205 -14.88 -0.18 -15.22
CA LEU A 205 -14.80 0.31 -13.84
C LEU A 205 -16.17 0.37 -13.14
N ARG A 206 -17.22 0.83 -13.86
CA ARG A 206 -18.58 0.89 -13.31
C ARG A 206 -19.17 -0.49 -13.05
N GLU A 207 -18.96 -1.46 -13.94
CA GLU A 207 -19.46 -2.83 -13.73
C GLU A 207 -18.79 -3.51 -12.52
N ILE A 208 -17.48 -3.32 -12.34
CA ILE A 208 -16.77 -3.77 -11.14
C ILE A 208 -17.32 -3.07 -9.89
N ALA A 209 -17.49 -1.75 -9.91
CA ALA A 209 -18.01 -0.99 -8.79
C ALA A 209 -19.43 -1.42 -8.39
N LYS A 210 -20.32 -1.67 -9.37
CA LYS A 210 -21.66 -2.22 -9.13
C LYS A 210 -21.60 -3.61 -8.46
N LEU A 211 -20.71 -4.48 -8.91
CA LEU A 211 -20.50 -5.80 -8.31
C LEU A 211 -20.04 -5.67 -6.85
N VAL A 212 -19.02 -4.85 -6.58
CA VAL A 212 -18.48 -4.62 -5.24
C VAL A 212 -19.56 -4.05 -4.31
N LYS A 213 -20.37 -3.10 -4.82
CA LYS A 213 -21.52 -2.55 -4.07
C LYS A 213 -22.55 -3.61 -3.72
N ARG A 214 -22.94 -4.47 -4.67
CA ARG A 214 -23.90 -5.58 -4.40
C ARG A 214 -23.41 -6.52 -3.30
N LYS A 215 -22.09 -6.76 -3.23
CA LYS A 215 -21.45 -7.60 -2.20
C LYS A 215 -21.21 -6.85 -0.88
N ASN A 216 -21.58 -5.57 -0.78
CA ASN A 216 -21.32 -4.72 0.39
C ASN A 216 -19.84 -4.73 0.82
N LYS A 217 -18.94 -4.75 -0.15
CA LYS A 217 -17.49 -4.77 0.03
C LYS A 217 -16.86 -3.41 -0.32
N LEU A 218 -15.53 -3.30 -0.26
CA LEU A 218 -14.77 -2.08 -0.51
C LEU A 218 -14.10 -2.12 -1.90
N LEU A 219 -14.14 -1.00 -2.62
CA LEU A 219 -13.35 -0.78 -3.83
C LEU A 219 -12.15 0.10 -3.48
N THR A 220 -10.93 -0.41 -3.69
CA THR A 220 -9.70 0.37 -3.54
C THR A 220 -9.10 0.69 -4.90
N VAL A 221 -8.40 1.81 -5.05
CA VAL A 221 -7.87 2.22 -6.34
C VAL A 221 -6.52 2.92 -6.26
N HIS A 222 -5.52 2.37 -6.95
CA HIS A 222 -4.38 3.12 -7.46
C HIS A 222 -4.87 3.92 -8.67
N LEU A 223 -4.91 5.24 -8.52
CA LEU A 223 -5.49 6.15 -9.53
C LEU A 223 -4.77 6.08 -10.88
N ARG A 224 -5.42 6.52 -11.94
CA ARG A 224 -4.85 6.59 -13.29
C ARG A 224 -3.70 7.59 -13.41
N ALA A 225 -3.65 8.58 -12.51
CA ALA A 225 -2.61 9.59 -12.46
C ALA A 225 -2.44 10.16 -11.06
N TYR A 226 -1.17 10.41 -10.69
CA TYR A 226 -0.76 11.11 -9.46
C TYR A 226 0.06 12.35 -9.74
N SER A 227 0.21 12.72 -11.00
CA SER A 227 0.93 13.92 -11.44
C SER A 227 0.05 14.81 -12.30
N ALA A 228 0.35 16.11 -12.28
CA ALA A 228 -0.38 17.09 -13.10
C ALA A 228 -0.30 16.77 -14.60
N LEU A 229 0.82 16.18 -15.06
CA LEU A 229 0.98 15.60 -16.38
C LEU A 229 1.31 14.13 -16.22
N SER A 230 0.44 13.23 -16.63
CA SER A 230 0.65 11.79 -16.49
C SER A 230 0.59 11.10 -17.86
N PRO A 231 1.45 10.11 -18.09
CA PRO A 231 1.35 9.26 -19.27
C PRO A 231 0.08 8.39 -19.32
N GLY A 232 -0.69 8.32 -18.23
CA GLY A 232 -1.98 7.63 -18.16
C GLY A 232 -3.12 8.31 -18.93
N TYR A 233 -2.94 9.57 -19.33
CA TYR A 233 -3.89 10.31 -20.14
C TYR A 233 -3.29 10.74 -21.48
N PRO A 234 -4.08 10.81 -22.59
CA PRO A 234 -3.60 11.29 -23.87
C PRO A 234 -3.05 12.73 -23.76
N MET A 235 -1.81 12.93 -24.16
CA MET A 235 -1.20 14.24 -24.24
C MET A 235 -1.47 14.88 -25.60
N SER A 236 -2.33 15.90 -25.65
CA SER A 236 -2.46 16.75 -26.84
C SER A 236 -1.42 17.89 -26.77
N THR A 237 -0.33 17.73 -27.51
CA THR A 237 0.85 18.62 -27.48
C THR A 237 0.54 20.13 -27.64
N PRO A 238 -0.38 20.58 -28.54
CA PRO A 238 -0.67 22.00 -28.68
C PRO A 238 -1.36 22.62 -27.46
N LYS A 239 -2.26 21.89 -26.82
CA LYS A 239 -3.03 22.37 -25.68
C LYS A 239 -2.17 22.46 -24.43
N ILE A 240 -1.30 21.49 -24.20
CA ILE A 240 -0.36 21.46 -23.06
C ILE A 240 0.63 22.64 -23.13
N LEU A 241 1.13 23.01 -24.32
CA LEU A 241 2.05 24.14 -24.50
C LEU A 241 1.36 25.48 -24.26
N LEU A 242 0.12 25.66 -24.73
CA LEU A 242 -0.69 26.85 -24.55
C LEU A 242 -1.12 27.05 -23.09
N ASP A 243 -1.56 25.98 -22.44
CA ASP A 243 -2.04 25.97 -21.06
C ASP A 243 -0.89 26.14 -20.05
N TYR A 244 0.35 25.86 -20.48
CA TYR A 244 1.53 25.98 -19.64
C TYR A 244 2.11 27.41 -19.58
N VAL A 245 1.87 28.22 -20.61
CA VAL A 245 2.29 29.64 -20.68
C VAL A 245 1.26 30.53 -19.98
N SER A 246 0.02 30.08 -19.86
CA SER A 246 -1.02 30.75 -19.08
C SER A 246 -1.30 29.97 -17.78
N PRO A 247 -1.08 30.54 -16.59
CA PRO A 247 -1.37 29.83 -15.36
C PRO A 247 -2.87 29.60 -15.22
N PHE A 248 -3.31 28.37 -15.48
CA PHE A 248 -4.58 27.80 -15.04
C PHE A 248 -5.89 28.13 -15.77
N ASP A 249 -5.92 28.88 -16.85
CA ASP A 249 -7.16 29.06 -17.60
C ASP A 249 -7.31 27.99 -18.70
N GLY A 250 -7.80 26.79 -18.32
CA GLY A 250 -8.26 25.77 -19.26
C GLY A 250 -7.59 24.39 -19.22
N TYR A 251 -6.55 24.17 -18.40
CA TYR A 251 -5.90 22.86 -18.20
C TYR A 251 -6.29 22.27 -16.85
N GLU A 252 -6.90 21.07 -16.91
CA GLU A 252 -7.22 20.31 -15.72
C GLU A 252 -6.06 19.34 -15.42
N PRO A 253 -5.38 19.41 -14.25
CA PRO A 253 -4.31 18.50 -13.87
C PRO A 253 -4.77 17.04 -13.89
N HIS A 254 -3.97 16.15 -14.49
CA HIS A 254 -4.35 14.74 -14.68
C HIS A 254 -4.62 14.02 -13.35
N ASN A 255 -3.90 14.35 -12.28
CA ASN A 255 -4.17 13.78 -10.97
C ASN A 255 -5.56 14.19 -10.42
N LEU A 256 -6.03 15.39 -10.71
CA LEU A 256 -7.38 15.84 -10.35
C LEU A 256 -8.44 15.14 -11.21
N LEU A 257 -8.20 14.99 -12.52
CA LEU A 257 -9.07 14.19 -13.40
C LEU A 257 -9.19 12.75 -12.91
N ALA A 258 -8.09 12.14 -12.47
CA ALA A 258 -8.10 10.77 -11.97
C ALA A 258 -8.87 10.61 -10.64
N ILE A 259 -8.82 11.62 -9.77
CA ILE A 259 -9.65 11.68 -8.57
C ILE A 259 -11.13 11.77 -8.97
N ASP A 260 -11.48 12.71 -9.87
CA ASP A 260 -12.87 12.88 -10.32
C ASP A 260 -13.40 11.64 -11.05
N GLU A 261 -12.58 10.95 -11.86
CA GLU A 261 -12.94 9.68 -12.51
C GLU A 261 -13.52 8.70 -11.47
N MET A 262 -12.81 8.49 -10.36
CA MET A 262 -13.21 7.50 -9.36
C MET A 262 -14.29 8.02 -8.41
N LEU A 263 -14.30 9.31 -8.09
CA LEU A 263 -15.40 9.92 -7.33
C LEU A 263 -16.73 9.83 -8.10
N ASN A 264 -16.69 10.00 -9.43
CA ASN A 264 -17.88 9.85 -10.28
C ASN A 264 -18.35 8.39 -10.32
N VAL A 265 -17.42 7.42 -10.47
CA VAL A 265 -17.76 5.99 -10.37
C VAL A 265 -18.40 5.67 -9.02
N ALA A 266 -17.86 6.18 -7.92
CA ALA A 266 -18.40 5.95 -6.59
C ALA A 266 -19.80 6.60 -6.42
N ARG A 267 -19.98 7.81 -6.93
CA ARG A 267 -21.28 8.52 -6.90
C ARG A 267 -22.34 7.78 -7.70
N ASP A 268 -22.01 7.36 -8.92
CA ASP A 268 -22.95 6.68 -9.83
C ASP A 268 -23.39 5.30 -9.32
N THR A 269 -22.52 4.61 -8.57
CA THR A 269 -22.75 3.22 -8.15
C THR A 269 -23.05 3.07 -6.66
N GLY A 270 -22.75 4.09 -5.85
CA GLY A 270 -22.84 4.04 -4.39
C GLY A 270 -21.84 3.09 -3.74
N VAL A 271 -20.76 2.71 -4.44
CA VAL A 271 -19.71 1.85 -3.86
C VAL A 271 -18.88 2.62 -2.83
N ARG A 272 -18.44 1.93 -1.78
CA ARG A 272 -17.47 2.46 -0.82
C ARG A 272 -16.10 2.52 -1.49
N LEU A 273 -15.49 3.70 -1.56
CA LEU A 273 -14.24 3.94 -2.30
C LEU A 273 -13.07 4.25 -1.36
N GLN A 274 -11.95 3.54 -1.52
CA GLN A 274 -10.67 3.85 -0.89
C GLN A 274 -9.67 4.29 -1.97
N ILE A 275 -9.22 5.53 -1.93
CA ILE A 275 -8.13 6.00 -2.80
C ILE A 275 -6.81 5.58 -2.16
N SER A 276 -6.05 4.76 -2.88
CA SER A 276 -4.75 4.26 -2.44
C SER A 276 -3.68 5.36 -2.52
N HIS A 277 -2.79 5.39 -1.51
CA HIS A 277 -1.60 6.26 -1.46
C HIS A 277 -1.81 7.62 -2.15
N LEU A 278 -2.62 8.50 -1.52
CA LEU A 278 -2.84 9.84 -2.07
C LEU A 278 -1.51 10.62 -2.09
N ILE A 279 -0.89 10.71 -3.26
CA ILE A 279 0.42 11.29 -3.51
C ILE A 279 0.35 12.32 -4.64
N PHE A 280 1.41 13.14 -4.75
CA PHE A 280 1.48 14.25 -5.70
C PHE A 280 2.85 14.23 -6.39
N VAL A 281 2.97 13.51 -7.52
CA VAL A 281 4.25 13.25 -8.17
C VAL A 281 4.79 14.48 -8.89
N GLY A 282 5.98 14.93 -8.47
CA GLY A 282 6.67 16.09 -9.03
C GLY A 282 6.29 17.41 -8.36
N THR A 283 7.27 18.30 -8.20
CA THR A 283 7.16 19.53 -7.40
C THR A 283 6.04 20.46 -7.87
N ARG A 284 5.67 20.44 -9.13
CA ARG A 284 4.56 21.25 -9.65
C ARG A 284 3.19 20.67 -9.32
N THR A 285 3.09 19.35 -9.16
CA THR A 285 1.87 18.69 -8.72
C THR A 285 1.56 19.00 -7.25
N PHE A 286 2.54 19.33 -6.44
CA PHE A 286 2.33 19.68 -5.03
C PHE A 286 1.26 20.74 -4.80
N LYS A 287 1.12 21.70 -5.75
CA LYS A 287 0.12 22.78 -5.70
C LYS A 287 -1.32 22.27 -5.81
N THR A 288 -1.54 21.06 -6.31
CA THR A 288 -2.87 20.48 -6.48
C THR A 288 -3.40 19.79 -5.23
N CYS A 289 -2.59 19.66 -4.17
CA CYS A 289 -2.96 18.93 -2.95
C CYS A 289 -4.23 19.50 -2.29
N GLU A 290 -4.29 20.80 -2.12
CA GLU A 290 -5.46 21.46 -1.50
C GLU A 290 -6.73 21.25 -2.33
N GLU A 291 -6.64 21.39 -3.66
CA GLU A 291 -7.79 21.19 -4.55
C GLU A 291 -8.22 19.71 -4.58
N ALA A 292 -7.28 18.77 -4.54
CA ALA A 292 -7.58 17.35 -4.44
C ALA A 292 -8.39 17.03 -3.17
N LEU A 293 -7.98 17.56 -2.03
CA LEU A 293 -8.70 17.39 -0.77
C LEU A 293 -10.08 18.07 -0.80
N LYS A 294 -10.20 19.28 -1.36
CA LYS A 294 -11.50 19.94 -1.55
C LYS A 294 -12.47 19.12 -2.39
N ARG A 295 -12.00 18.40 -3.42
CA ARG A 295 -12.83 17.50 -4.24
C ARG A 295 -13.31 16.29 -3.44
N ILE A 296 -12.42 15.70 -2.67
CA ILE A 296 -12.75 14.59 -1.77
C ILE A 296 -13.78 15.04 -0.72
N ASP A 297 -13.57 16.18 -0.06
CA ASP A 297 -14.48 16.74 0.95
C ASP A 297 -15.85 17.05 0.37
N ARG A 298 -15.90 17.64 -0.83
CA ARG A 298 -17.14 17.90 -1.54
C ARG A 298 -17.89 16.59 -1.85
N ALA A 299 -17.18 15.54 -2.28
CA ALA A 299 -17.78 14.24 -2.52
C ALA A 299 -18.33 13.63 -1.23
N ILE A 300 -17.60 13.71 -0.12
CA ILE A 300 -18.04 13.25 1.20
C ILE A 300 -19.32 14.02 1.63
N THR A 301 -19.33 15.35 1.49
CA THR A 301 -20.50 16.17 1.80
C THR A 301 -21.72 15.82 0.94
N GLN A 302 -21.49 15.34 -0.29
CA GLN A 302 -22.52 14.83 -1.21
C GLN A 302 -22.93 13.38 -0.94
N GLY A 303 -22.44 12.76 0.14
CA GLY A 303 -22.81 11.41 0.55
C GLY A 303 -21.99 10.27 -0.11
N VAL A 304 -20.89 10.59 -0.79
CA VAL A 304 -19.97 9.56 -1.30
C VAL A 304 -19.12 9.03 -0.14
N ASP A 305 -19.17 7.71 0.09
CA ASP A 305 -18.33 7.05 1.10
C ASP A 305 -16.91 6.88 0.53
N VAL A 306 -16.07 7.89 0.72
CA VAL A 306 -14.67 7.88 0.26
C VAL A 306 -13.71 8.21 1.40
N LYS A 307 -12.62 7.42 1.47
CA LYS A 307 -11.42 7.67 2.27
C LYS A 307 -10.18 7.48 1.40
N PHE A 308 -9.01 7.87 1.92
CA PHE A 308 -7.72 7.63 1.27
C PHE A 308 -6.68 7.16 2.27
N ASP A 309 -5.59 6.57 1.79
CA ASP A 309 -4.45 6.22 2.63
C ASP A 309 -3.19 6.99 2.20
N THR A 310 -2.22 7.06 3.11
CA THR A 310 -0.97 7.77 2.93
C THR A 310 0.15 7.14 3.77
N TYR A 311 1.39 7.34 3.35
CA TYR A 311 2.58 6.96 4.08
C TYR A 311 3.38 8.19 4.54
N ALA A 312 4.31 7.98 5.50
CA ALA A 312 5.02 9.06 6.18
C ALA A 312 6.25 9.60 5.42
N TYR A 313 6.52 9.11 4.20
CA TYR A 313 7.71 9.47 3.43
C TYR A 313 7.37 10.25 2.16
N HIS A 314 8.36 10.99 1.65
CA HIS A 314 8.28 11.74 0.40
C HIS A 314 8.58 10.88 -0.84
N CYS A 315 8.85 9.61 -0.65
CA CYS A 315 9.15 8.64 -1.70
C CYS A 315 8.19 7.44 -1.62
N GLY A 316 8.00 6.77 -2.74
CA GLY A 316 7.20 5.56 -2.84
C GLY A 316 7.74 4.61 -3.90
N GLN A 317 7.41 3.34 -3.76
CA GLN A 317 7.89 2.27 -4.61
C GLN A 317 6.96 2.01 -5.79
N SER A 318 7.56 1.67 -6.94
CA SER A 318 6.84 1.24 -8.14
C SER A 318 7.73 0.36 -9.03
N ILE A 319 7.25 0.03 -10.22
CA ILE A 319 8.05 -0.58 -11.28
C ILE A 319 8.40 0.46 -12.35
N ILE A 320 9.48 0.24 -13.09
CA ILE A 320 9.97 1.22 -14.08
C ILE A 320 8.93 1.53 -15.16
N ASN A 321 8.05 0.59 -15.49
CA ASN A 321 6.99 0.80 -16.50
C ASN A 321 5.97 1.88 -16.11
N VAL A 322 5.88 2.31 -14.85
CA VAL A 322 4.94 3.36 -14.41
C VAL A 322 5.15 4.70 -15.12
N ILE A 323 6.36 4.93 -15.67
CA ILE A 323 6.68 6.15 -16.43
C ILE A 323 6.26 6.07 -17.90
N LEU A 324 5.87 4.90 -18.40
CA LEU A 324 5.59 4.67 -19.81
C LEU A 324 4.10 4.87 -20.13
N PRO A 325 3.76 5.57 -21.23
CA PRO A 325 2.37 5.81 -21.62
C PRO A 325 1.70 4.57 -22.18
N ALA A 326 0.37 4.52 -22.05
CA ALA A 326 -0.45 3.42 -22.50
C ALA A 326 -0.23 3.06 -23.98
N TRP A 327 -0.05 4.07 -24.88
CA TRP A 327 0.19 3.83 -26.30
C TRP A 327 1.51 3.11 -26.60
N PHE A 328 2.54 3.30 -25.74
CA PHE A 328 3.82 2.60 -25.83
C PHE A 328 3.69 1.19 -25.23
N LEU A 329 3.14 1.08 -24.03
CA LEU A 329 2.94 -0.19 -23.32
C LEU A 329 2.10 -1.18 -24.15
N ALA A 330 1.09 -0.71 -24.88
CA ALA A 330 0.26 -1.53 -25.77
C ALA A 330 1.05 -2.20 -26.93
N LYS A 331 2.29 -1.79 -27.17
CA LYS A 331 3.14 -2.29 -28.26
C LYS A 331 4.43 -2.97 -27.77
N VAL A 332 4.63 -3.06 -26.46
CA VAL A 332 5.74 -3.79 -25.84
C VAL A 332 5.56 -5.31 -26.12
N PRO A 333 6.64 -6.07 -26.43
CA PRO A 333 8.05 -5.65 -26.46
C PRO A 333 8.50 -4.99 -27.78
N GLY A 334 7.71 -5.02 -28.85
CA GLY A 334 8.08 -4.49 -30.17
C GLY A 334 8.43 -2.99 -30.16
N ALA A 335 7.77 -2.21 -29.30
CA ALA A 335 7.97 -0.77 -29.15
C ALA A 335 9.44 -0.38 -28.81
N TYR A 336 10.15 -1.22 -28.07
CA TYR A 336 11.56 -0.98 -27.73
C TYR A 336 12.52 -1.00 -28.93
N ASN A 337 12.09 -1.56 -30.07
CA ASN A 337 12.87 -1.62 -31.31
C ASN A 337 12.38 -0.64 -32.38
N ASP A 338 11.30 0.10 -32.12
CA ASP A 338 10.73 1.07 -33.05
C ASP A 338 11.31 2.48 -32.84
N LYS A 339 12.21 2.89 -33.71
CA LYS A 339 12.89 4.21 -33.61
C LYS A 339 11.91 5.40 -33.62
N LYS A 340 10.78 5.30 -34.35
CA LYS A 340 9.78 6.39 -34.39
C LYS A 340 9.03 6.47 -33.06
N MET A 341 8.64 5.33 -32.50
CA MET A 341 8.00 5.26 -31.19
C MET A 341 8.95 5.76 -30.09
N LEU A 342 10.21 5.34 -30.10
CA LEU A 342 11.21 5.79 -29.13
C LEU A 342 11.47 7.30 -29.23
N SER A 343 11.58 7.86 -30.43
CA SER A 343 11.75 9.31 -30.63
C SER A 343 10.57 10.11 -30.09
N LYS A 344 9.33 9.65 -30.35
CA LYS A 344 8.12 10.25 -29.80
C LYS A 344 8.11 10.15 -28.27
N LEU A 345 8.39 8.98 -27.72
CA LEU A 345 8.44 8.77 -26.28
C LEU A 345 9.48 9.65 -25.59
N LYS A 346 10.69 9.77 -26.17
CA LYS A 346 11.75 10.65 -25.67
C LYS A 346 11.29 12.09 -25.56
N SER A 347 10.60 12.58 -26.58
CA SER A 347 10.05 13.94 -26.60
C SER A 347 8.98 14.15 -25.52
N GLU A 348 8.07 13.19 -25.37
CA GLU A 348 7.01 13.24 -24.36
C GLU A 348 7.58 13.18 -22.93
N LEU A 349 8.48 12.22 -22.65
CA LEU A 349 9.10 12.10 -21.32
C LEU A 349 9.99 13.29 -21.00
N GLY A 350 10.74 13.83 -21.98
CA GLY A 350 11.54 15.03 -21.81
C GLY A 350 10.70 16.26 -21.46
N LEU A 351 9.52 16.38 -22.07
CA LEU A 351 8.55 17.41 -21.74
C LEU A 351 8.01 17.23 -20.32
N ILE A 352 7.60 16.01 -19.97
CA ILE A 352 7.10 15.67 -18.63
C ILE A 352 8.14 16.01 -17.56
N GLN A 353 9.40 15.57 -17.72
CA GLN A 353 10.47 15.87 -16.77
C GLN A 353 10.65 17.38 -16.56
N ARG A 354 10.70 18.13 -17.66
CA ARG A 354 10.89 19.58 -17.60
C ARG A 354 9.75 20.31 -16.90
N PHE A 355 8.52 19.83 -17.10
CA PHE A 355 7.33 20.51 -16.60
C PHE A 355 6.86 20.03 -15.23
N LEU A 356 7.05 18.78 -14.85
CA LEU A 356 6.66 18.30 -13.53
C LEU A 356 7.66 18.62 -12.43
N GLY A 357 8.92 18.89 -12.78
CA GLY A 357 10.01 18.91 -11.80
C GLY A 357 10.24 17.52 -11.18
N PHE A 358 10.03 16.46 -11.99
CA PHE A 358 10.27 15.06 -11.67
C PHE A 358 10.91 14.38 -12.88
N GLY A 359 11.99 13.64 -12.66
CA GLY A 359 12.71 13.00 -13.75
C GLY A 359 13.71 11.95 -13.28
N THR A 360 14.67 11.62 -14.13
CA THR A 360 15.68 10.55 -13.88
C THR A 360 16.49 10.73 -12.60
N LYS A 361 16.69 11.95 -12.13
CA LYS A 361 17.35 12.28 -10.85
C LYS A 361 16.50 11.93 -9.62
N ASP A 362 15.21 11.70 -9.80
CA ASP A 362 14.26 11.40 -8.73
C ASP A 362 13.89 9.91 -8.69
N ILE A 363 14.37 9.11 -9.66
CA ILE A 363 14.05 7.70 -9.82
C ILE A 363 15.27 6.86 -9.47
N GLN A 364 15.21 6.11 -8.38
CA GLN A 364 16.27 5.23 -7.89
C GLN A 364 15.92 3.78 -8.19
N ILE A 365 16.82 3.00 -8.77
CA ILE A 365 16.66 1.55 -8.90
C ILE A 365 16.85 0.92 -7.52
N THR A 366 15.81 0.34 -6.95
CA THR A 366 15.91 -0.41 -5.70
C THR A 366 16.36 -1.84 -5.94
N TYR A 367 15.77 -2.51 -6.94
CA TYR A 367 16.12 -3.84 -7.39
C TYR A 367 15.86 -3.98 -8.89
N ALA A 368 16.92 -4.18 -9.67
CA ALA A 368 16.82 -4.21 -11.13
C ALA A 368 16.14 -5.47 -11.68
N ASN A 369 16.00 -6.52 -10.87
CA ASN A 369 15.42 -7.81 -11.24
C ASN A 369 16.07 -8.44 -12.50
N SER A 370 17.36 -8.22 -12.65
CA SER A 370 18.20 -8.72 -13.75
C SER A 370 19.64 -8.79 -13.30
N GLU A 371 20.30 -9.94 -13.48
CA GLU A 371 21.70 -10.11 -13.04
C GLU A 371 22.64 -9.06 -13.65
N GLU A 372 22.49 -8.77 -14.94
CA GLU A 372 23.30 -7.76 -15.64
C GLU A 372 23.13 -6.36 -15.03
N LEU A 373 21.93 -6.04 -14.57
CA LEU A 373 21.57 -4.72 -14.06
C LEU A 373 21.74 -4.58 -12.55
N ASN A 374 21.96 -5.67 -11.80
CA ASN A 374 22.06 -5.63 -10.32
C ASN A 374 23.18 -4.71 -9.81
N GLN A 375 24.22 -4.46 -10.63
CA GLN A 375 25.27 -3.51 -10.32
C GLN A 375 24.80 -2.04 -10.21
N TYR A 376 23.56 -1.75 -10.61
CA TYR A 376 22.93 -0.43 -10.56
C TYR A 376 21.93 -0.31 -9.40
N ASN A 377 21.73 -1.36 -8.61
CA ASN A 377 20.87 -1.29 -7.43
C ASN A 377 21.36 -0.19 -6.49
N GLY A 378 20.43 0.66 -6.04
CA GLY A 378 20.71 1.84 -5.21
C GLY A 378 21.08 3.12 -5.98
N MET A 379 21.32 3.04 -7.29
CA MET A 379 21.67 4.22 -8.11
C MET A 379 20.42 4.89 -8.71
N PHE A 380 20.50 6.21 -8.88
CA PHE A 380 19.50 6.97 -9.62
C PHE A 380 19.70 6.81 -11.14
N LEU A 381 18.63 6.93 -11.92
CA LEU A 381 18.69 6.72 -13.38
C LEU A 381 19.67 7.68 -14.08
N ASP A 382 19.80 8.93 -13.62
CA ASP A 382 20.77 9.89 -14.15
C ASP A 382 22.21 9.47 -13.84
N GLN A 383 22.49 8.97 -12.62
CA GLN A 383 23.79 8.43 -12.23
C GLN A 383 24.18 7.21 -13.08
N ILE A 384 23.20 6.34 -13.35
CA ILE A 384 23.40 5.16 -14.20
C ILE A 384 23.74 5.60 -15.63
N ALA A 385 23.02 6.57 -16.19
CA ALA A 385 23.26 7.10 -17.51
C ALA A 385 24.69 7.71 -17.61
N GLN A 386 25.12 8.49 -16.61
CA GLN A 386 26.48 9.03 -16.51
C GLN A 386 27.55 7.92 -16.45
N LYS A 387 27.37 6.92 -15.57
CA LYS A 387 28.28 5.78 -15.42
C LYS A 387 28.41 4.98 -16.72
N ARG A 388 27.32 4.83 -17.46
CA ARG A 388 27.27 4.13 -18.75
C ARG A 388 27.71 4.99 -19.93
N ARG A 389 27.92 6.29 -19.75
CA ARG A 389 28.15 7.28 -20.81
C ARG A 389 27.08 7.24 -21.91
N MET A 390 25.83 7.10 -21.49
CA MET A 390 24.66 7.03 -22.36
C MET A 390 23.73 8.23 -22.13
N ASP A 391 22.94 8.55 -23.15
CA ASP A 391 21.82 9.47 -22.99
C ASP A 391 20.85 8.93 -21.89
N TRP A 392 20.25 9.82 -21.11
CA TRP A 392 19.35 9.46 -20.01
C TRP A 392 18.18 8.57 -20.46
N PHE A 393 17.60 8.87 -21.63
CA PHE A 393 16.46 8.14 -22.17
C PHE A 393 16.89 6.74 -22.63
N ASP A 394 17.97 6.65 -23.39
CA ASP A 394 18.48 5.37 -23.92
C ASP A 394 18.88 4.45 -22.77
N SER A 395 19.48 4.99 -21.70
CA SER A 395 19.81 4.24 -20.49
C SER A 395 18.56 3.72 -19.77
N ALA A 396 17.54 4.56 -19.61
CA ALA A 396 16.30 4.17 -18.95
C ALA A 396 15.53 3.12 -19.77
N MET A 397 15.49 3.27 -21.11
CA MET A 397 14.81 2.30 -21.98
C MET A 397 15.52 0.94 -22.01
N ASP A 398 16.84 0.92 -22.01
CA ASP A 398 17.62 -0.32 -21.92
C ASP A 398 17.34 -1.06 -20.58
N ILE A 399 17.27 -0.33 -19.47
CA ILE A 399 16.88 -0.91 -18.17
C ILE A 399 15.46 -1.47 -18.24
N ALA A 400 14.50 -0.70 -18.76
CA ALA A 400 13.12 -1.13 -18.89
C ALA A 400 12.99 -2.39 -19.77
N GLN A 401 13.67 -2.42 -20.91
CA GLN A 401 13.67 -3.56 -21.82
C GLN A 401 14.31 -4.81 -21.19
N LYS A 402 15.52 -4.69 -20.61
CA LYS A 402 16.27 -5.81 -20.03
C LYS A 402 15.62 -6.38 -18.78
N SER A 403 15.01 -5.53 -17.97
CA SER A 403 14.21 -5.96 -16.82
C SER A 403 12.80 -6.42 -17.21
N LYS A 404 12.43 -6.39 -18.49
CA LYS A 404 11.06 -6.65 -18.98
C LYS A 404 10.01 -5.74 -18.30
N GLY A 405 10.40 -4.52 -17.95
CA GLY A 405 9.57 -3.53 -17.29
C GLY A 405 9.35 -3.73 -15.80
N VAL A 406 10.04 -4.70 -15.17
CA VAL A 406 9.80 -5.08 -13.77
C VAL A 406 10.94 -4.66 -12.82
N ALA A 407 11.90 -3.83 -13.26
CA ALA A 407 12.83 -3.20 -12.33
C ALA A 407 12.05 -2.39 -11.30
N ASN A 408 12.28 -2.68 -10.01
CA ASN A 408 11.68 -1.94 -8.91
C ASN A 408 12.38 -0.60 -8.76
N VAL A 409 11.60 0.46 -8.64
CA VAL A 409 12.09 1.82 -8.48
C VAL A 409 11.52 2.47 -7.23
N LEU A 410 12.30 3.32 -6.61
CA LEU A 410 11.86 4.25 -5.57
C LEU A 410 11.85 5.66 -6.18
N ASN A 411 10.69 6.28 -6.18
CA ASN A 411 10.48 7.62 -6.70
C ASN A 411 10.47 8.63 -5.56
N HIS A 412 11.39 9.60 -5.58
CA HIS A 412 11.69 10.48 -4.44
C HIS A 412 10.88 11.79 -4.39
N SER A 413 10.14 12.13 -5.42
CA SER A 413 9.33 13.37 -5.46
C SER A 413 7.83 13.08 -5.47
N TYR A 414 7.38 12.18 -4.59
CA TYR A 414 5.95 11.82 -4.43
C TYR A 414 5.22 12.73 -3.46
N SER A 415 5.94 13.42 -2.60
CA SER A 415 5.37 14.30 -1.59
C SER A 415 6.46 15.21 -1.02
N ASN A 416 6.08 16.06 -0.08
CA ASN A 416 6.96 16.81 0.81
C ASN A 416 6.38 16.83 2.21
N LEU A 417 7.16 17.27 3.19
CA LEU A 417 6.73 17.28 4.58
C LEU A 417 5.41 18.06 4.81
N PRO A 418 5.20 19.28 4.27
CA PRO A 418 3.93 19.99 4.40
C PRO A 418 2.72 19.21 3.87
N ILE A 419 2.86 18.51 2.73
CA ILE A 419 1.80 17.66 2.19
C ILE A 419 1.51 16.49 3.12
N ILE A 420 2.56 15.77 3.58
CA ILE A 420 2.43 14.67 4.54
C ILE A 420 1.68 15.14 5.79
N GLU A 421 2.07 16.28 6.36
CA GLU A 421 1.41 16.88 7.52
C GLU A 421 -0.07 17.20 7.25
N THR A 422 -0.38 17.71 6.06
CA THR A 422 -1.75 18.01 5.64
C THR A 422 -2.59 16.75 5.51
N LEU A 423 -2.04 15.71 4.87
CA LEU A 423 -2.72 14.42 4.73
C LEU A 423 -2.91 13.72 6.08
N MET A 424 -1.93 13.80 6.99
CA MET A 424 -2.06 13.25 8.34
C MET A 424 -3.22 13.87 9.13
N ARG A 425 -3.45 15.18 9.00
CA ARG A 425 -4.54 15.90 9.68
C ARG A 425 -5.92 15.58 9.11
N HIS A 426 -5.99 15.13 7.86
CA HIS A 426 -7.27 14.99 7.18
C HIS A 426 -8.10 13.84 7.78
N PRO A 427 -9.39 14.03 8.13
CA PRO A 427 -10.20 13.02 8.81
C PRO A 427 -10.43 11.74 7.98
N ALA A 428 -10.40 11.85 6.65
CA ALA A 428 -10.56 10.71 5.76
C ALA A 428 -9.26 9.92 5.52
N SER A 429 -8.11 10.30 6.12
CA SER A 429 -6.84 9.60 5.92
C SER A 429 -6.69 8.39 6.81
N LEU A 430 -6.12 7.30 6.25
CA LEU A 430 -5.63 6.13 6.95
C LEU A 430 -4.12 6.02 6.76
N PHE A 431 -3.44 5.32 7.66
CA PHE A 431 -1.99 5.15 7.58
C PHE A 431 -1.61 3.77 7.09
N MET A 432 -0.59 3.71 6.24
CA MET A 432 -0.19 2.48 5.57
C MET A 432 1.28 2.51 5.16
N THR A 433 1.84 1.37 4.72
CA THR A 433 3.24 1.29 4.28
C THR A 433 3.43 1.35 2.77
N ASP A 434 2.60 0.70 1.98
CA ASP A 434 2.77 0.51 0.53
C ASP A 434 4.21 0.04 0.17
N ALA A 435 4.78 -0.81 1.01
CA ALA A 435 6.15 -1.26 0.85
C ALA A 435 6.20 -2.70 0.32
N LEU A 436 6.96 -2.90 -0.76
CA LEU A 436 7.31 -4.21 -1.26
C LEU A 436 8.74 -4.54 -0.81
N PRO A 437 8.95 -5.61 -0.03
CA PRO A 437 10.29 -6.03 0.33
C PRO A 437 11.15 -6.33 -0.89
N ALA A 438 12.32 -5.72 -1.00
CA ALA A 438 13.30 -6.07 -2.02
C ALA A 438 14.20 -7.19 -1.47
N LEU A 439 14.28 -8.33 -2.15
CA LEU A 439 15.16 -9.45 -1.73
C LEU A 439 16.63 -9.07 -1.80
N ARG A 440 16.98 -8.12 -2.65
CA ARG A 440 18.32 -7.59 -2.86
C ARG A 440 18.21 -6.10 -3.18
N GLY A 441 19.25 -5.33 -2.86
CA GLY A 441 19.29 -3.92 -3.17
C GLY A 441 18.82 -3.02 -2.03
N VAL A 442 18.15 -1.92 -2.35
CA VAL A 442 17.73 -0.89 -1.38
C VAL A 442 16.25 -1.07 -1.03
N GLN A 443 15.93 -1.02 0.24
CA GLN A 443 14.54 -1.06 0.70
C GLN A 443 13.86 0.31 0.58
N ASN A 444 12.56 0.31 0.37
CA ASN A 444 11.71 1.46 0.64
C ASN A 444 11.75 1.75 2.15
N PRO A 445 12.01 2.98 2.62
CA PRO A 445 12.07 3.26 4.06
C PRO A 445 10.76 2.97 4.81
N SER A 446 9.61 2.94 4.13
CA SER A 446 8.34 2.52 4.73
C SER A 446 8.36 1.06 5.20
N PHE A 447 9.27 0.26 4.67
CA PHE A 447 9.48 -1.15 5.01
C PHE A 447 9.82 -1.37 6.50
N SER A 448 10.54 -0.45 7.13
CA SER A 448 10.99 -0.58 8.53
C SER A 448 10.61 0.60 9.43
N GLY A 449 10.32 1.78 8.89
CA GLY A 449 10.21 3.01 9.66
C GLY A 449 8.89 3.77 9.57
N ASN A 450 7.92 3.33 8.80
CA ASN A 450 6.76 4.15 8.44
C ASN A 450 5.84 4.51 9.64
N PHE A 451 5.39 3.52 10.40
CA PHE A 451 4.52 3.78 11.56
C PHE A 451 5.25 4.50 12.69
N PRO A 452 6.49 4.13 13.05
CA PRO A 452 7.31 4.93 13.97
C PRO A 452 7.49 6.38 13.52
N ARG A 453 7.64 6.64 12.22
CA ARG A 453 7.74 7.99 11.66
C ARG A 453 6.44 8.77 11.79
N PHE A 454 5.27 8.16 11.59
CA PHE A 454 3.99 8.81 11.88
C PHE A 454 3.88 9.24 13.34
N PHE A 455 4.25 8.37 14.28
CA PHE A 455 4.30 8.71 15.71
C PHE A 455 5.30 9.83 16.01
N GLN A 456 6.49 9.76 15.42
CA GLN A 456 7.50 10.80 15.57
C GLN A 456 6.98 12.15 15.07
N LEU A 457 6.39 12.22 13.88
CA LEU A 457 5.83 13.44 13.32
C LEU A 457 4.66 13.97 14.17
N ALA A 458 3.75 13.10 14.61
CA ALA A 458 2.65 13.47 15.49
C ALA A 458 3.17 14.14 16.77
N ARG A 459 4.16 13.54 17.45
CA ARG A 459 4.77 14.05 18.69
C ARG A 459 5.56 15.33 18.46
N GLU A 460 6.52 15.34 17.54
CA GLU A 460 7.47 16.44 17.37
C GLU A 460 6.85 17.67 16.73
N LYS A 461 5.94 17.48 15.79
CA LYS A 461 5.26 18.54 15.05
C LYS A 461 3.88 18.90 15.61
N LYS A 462 3.37 18.11 16.57
CA LYS A 462 2.02 18.26 17.14
C LYS A 462 0.93 18.35 16.06
N ILE A 463 1.06 17.51 15.04
CA ILE A 463 0.19 17.50 13.87
C ILE A 463 -1.20 16.97 14.24
N ILE A 464 -1.22 15.86 14.97
CA ILE A 464 -2.38 15.15 15.50
C ILE A 464 -2.03 14.64 16.91
N SER A 465 -3.02 14.29 17.70
CA SER A 465 -2.80 13.66 19.01
C SER A 465 -2.28 12.23 18.88
N LEU A 466 -1.80 11.65 19.98
CA LEU A 466 -1.45 10.25 20.06
C LEU A 466 -2.67 9.37 19.75
N GLU A 467 -3.81 9.71 20.35
CA GLU A 467 -5.06 8.98 20.22
C GLU A 467 -5.55 8.97 18.76
N GLU A 468 -5.47 10.11 18.09
CA GLU A 468 -5.83 10.21 16.67
C GLU A 468 -4.87 9.42 15.79
N ALA A 469 -3.55 9.45 16.06
CA ALA A 469 -2.58 8.64 15.32
C ALA A 469 -2.87 7.14 15.48
N VAL A 470 -3.13 6.69 16.72
CA VAL A 470 -3.51 5.30 17.00
C VAL A 470 -4.81 4.93 16.29
N HIS A 471 -5.83 5.79 16.35
CA HIS A 471 -7.12 5.55 15.66
C HIS A 471 -6.92 5.33 14.15
N LYS A 472 -6.16 6.20 13.47
CA LYS A 472 -5.92 6.13 12.02
C LYS A 472 -5.20 4.85 11.57
N MET A 473 -4.33 4.29 12.43
CA MET A 473 -3.57 3.07 12.11
C MET A 473 -4.16 1.80 12.74
N SER A 474 -5.32 1.89 13.40
CA SER A 474 -5.98 0.71 14.01
C SER A 474 -7.50 0.75 13.83
N GLY A 475 -8.24 1.44 14.71
CA GLY A 475 -9.71 1.46 14.72
C GLY A 475 -10.32 1.96 13.41
N ALA A 476 -9.89 3.11 12.91
CA ALA A 476 -10.41 3.66 11.65
C ALA A 476 -10.15 2.74 10.44
N THR A 477 -9.00 2.05 10.43
CA THR A 477 -8.68 1.05 9.40
C THR A 477 -9.55 -0.19 9.55
N ALA A 478 -9.76 -0.68 10.79
CA ALA A 478 -10.64 -1.81 11.05
C ALA A 478 -12.08 -1.53 10.58
N GLU A 479 -12.62 -0.36 10.92
CA GLU A 479 -13.96 0.07 10.48
C GLU A 479 -14.06 0.17 8.95
N ARG A 480 -13.02 0.74 8.31
CA ARG A 480 -12.99 0.91 6.85
C ARG A 480 -13.09 -0.40 6.12
N TYR A 481 -12.35 -1.41 6.56
CA TYR A 481 -12.29 -2.73 5.94
C TYR A 481 -13.31 -3.73 6.51
N GLY A 482 -14.10 -3.32 7.51
CA GLY A 482 -15.13 -4.16 8.12
C GLY A 482 -14.58 -5.25 9.04
N ILE A 483 -13.39 -5.05 9.60
CA ILE A 483 -12.78 -5.94 10.59
C ILE A 483 -13.49 -5.73 11.93
N LYS A 484 -14.06 -6.80 12.50
CA LYS A 484 -14.97 -6.69 13.67
C LYS A 484 -14.34 -7.07 14.99
N ASP A 485 -13.28 -7.90 14.96
CA ASP A 485 -12.75 -8.56 16.16
C ASP A 485 -11.40 -8.01 16.63
N ARG A 486 -10.89 -6.93 16.00
CA ARG A 486 -9.60 -6.29 16.30
C ARG A 486 -9.57 -4.82 15.87
N GLY A 487 -8.46 -4.11 16.13
CA GLY A 487 -8.29 -2.68 15.85
C GLY A 487 -8.68 -1.79 17.02
N PHE A 488 -9.27 -2.37 18.07
CA PHE A 488 -9.62 -1.71 19.33
C PHE A 488 -9.17 -2.53 20.52
N LEU A 489 -8.84 -1.86 21.64
CA LEU A 489 -8.70 -2.52 22.94
C LEU A 489 -10.08 -2.57 23.60
N LYS A 490 -10.72 -3.72 23.52
CA LYS A 490 -12.02 -3.97 24.12
C LYS A 490 -12.11 -5.43 24.58
N GLU A 491 -12.71 -5.65 25.75
CA GLU A 491 -12.92 -6.99 26.29
C GLU A 491 -13.64 -7.89 25.28
N GLY A 492 -13.16 -9.11 25.12
CA GLY A 492 -13.65 -10.11 24.18
C GLY A 492 -13.05 -10.02 22.76
N LEU A 493 -12.38 -8.92 22.39
CA LEU A 493 -11.70 -8.80 21.10
C LEU A 493 -10.36 -9.56 21.10
N ALA A 494 -9.82 -9.78 19.90
CA ALA A 494 -8.53 -10.41 19.72
C ALA A 494 -7.42 -9.60 20.44
N ALA A 495 -6.53 -10.29 21.12
CA ALA A 495 -5.39 -9.67 21.78
C ALA A 495 -4.26 -9.39 20.76
N ASP A 496 -4.55 -8.48 19.83
CA ASP A 496 -3.59 -7.84 18.94
C ASP A 496 -3.23 -6.49 19.56
N ILE A 497 -2.03 -6.40 20.12
CA ILE A 497 -1.63 -5.28 20.99
C ILE A 497 -0.21 -4.86 20.65
N THR A 498 0.04 -3.55 20.60
CA THR A 498 1.37 -2.97 20.50
C THR A 498 1.63 -2.12 21.73
N VAL A 499 2.80 -2.30 22.35
CA VAL A 499 3.27 -1.49 23.47
C VAL A 499 4.41 -0.63 22.98
N ILE A 500 4.30 0.69 23.15
CA ILE A 500 5.27 1.66 22.64
C ILE A 500 5.82 2.58 23.75
N ASP A 501 7.07 2.98 23.61
CA ASP A 501 7.64 4.12 24.32
C ASP A 501 7.35 5.40 23.52
N TRP A 502 6.25 6.06 23.84
CA TRP A 502 5.84 7.27 23.13
C TRP A 502 6.87 8.39 23.14
N LYS A 503 7.70 8.46 24.17
CA LYS A 503 8.72 9.51 24.29
C LYS A 503 9.89 9.29 23.34
N ASN A 504 10.24 8.04 23.09
CA ASN A 504 11.45 7.65 22.36
C ASN A 504 11.16 6.99 21.01
N ILE A 505 9.87 6.71 20.68
CA ILE A 505 9.53 6.09 19.40
C ILE A 505 9.96 6.97 18.23
N ARG A 506 10.69 6.38 17.30
CA ARG A 506 11.15 7.07 16.09
C ARG A 506 11.59 6.10 15.00
N ASP A 507 11.59 6.62 13.79
CA ASP A 507 12.24 6.07 12.62
C ASP A 507 13.74 6.30 12.67
N ASN A 508 14.53 5.24 12.46
CA ASN A 508 16.00 5.31 12.43
C ASN A 508 16.57 5.26 11.01
N ASN A 509 15.72 5.29 9.98
CA ASN A 509 16.19 5.32 8.60
C ASN A 509 16.89 6.63 8.27
N THR A 510 17.89 6.53 7.41
CA THR A 510 18.61 7.65 6.81
C THR A 510 18.46 7.63 5.31
N VAL A 511 18.94 8.66 4.62
CA VAL A 511 18.93 8.69 3.13
C VAL A 511 19.74 7.53 2.54
N LYS A 512 20.76 7.04 3.25
CA LYS A 512 21.65 5.96 2.81
C LYS A 512 21.24 4.59 3.29
N GLU A 513 20.64 4.52 4.48
CA GLU A 513 20.25 3.28 5.15
C GLU A 513 18.75 3.30 5.40
N THR A 514 18.01 2.58 4.58
CA THR A 514 16.56 2.64 4.51
C THR A 514 15.86 1.40 5.10
N SER A 515 16.60 0.59 5.87
CA SER A 515 16.09 -0.65 6.49
C SER A 515 16.47 -0.79 7.97
N ASN A 516 16.78 0.32 8.62
CA ASN A 516 17.11 0.32 10.04
C ASN A 516 15.87 0.00 10.88
N ALA A 517 16.05 -0.86 11.90
CA ALA A 517 14.99 -1.13 12.85
C ALA A 517 14.60 0.15 13.61
N PRO A 518 13.32 0.41 13.85
CA PRO A 518 12.86 1.57 14.60
C PRO A 518 13.21 1.44 16.09
N SER A 519 13.10 2.53 16.83
CA SER A 519 13.17 2.54 18.29
C SER A 519 11.79 2.76 18.91
N GLY A 520 11.58 2.27 20.13
CA GLY A 520 10.40 2.53 20.94
C GLY A 520 9.20 1.63 20.66
N ILE A 521 9.38 0.52 19.96
CA ILE A 521 8.41 -0.58 19.91
C ILE A 521 8.86 -1.63 20.94
N GLU A 522 8.22 -1.67 22.10
CA GLU A 522 8.66 -2.50 23.23
C GLU A 522 8.13 -3.92 23.16
N ALA A 523 6.84 -4.07 22.84
CA ALA A 523 6.23 -5.38 22.68
C ALA A 523 5.12 -5.38 21.62
N VAL A 524 4.97 -6.51 20.92
CA VAL A 524 3.86 -6.75 20.00
C VAL A 524 3.26 -8.11 20.31
N PHE A 525 1.95 -8.13 20.49
CA PHE A 525 1.16 -9.35 20.66
C PHE A 525 0.27 -9.54 19.45
N ILE A 526 0.24 -10.74 18.92
CA ILE A 526 -0.65 -11.14 17.82
C ILE A 526 -1.46 -12.36 18.29
N ASN A 527 -2.78 -12.20 18.32
CA ASN A 527 -3.67 -13.22 18.86
C ASN A 527 -3.20 -13.73 20.23
N GLY A 528 -2.76 -12.80 21.11
CA GLY A 528 -2.33 -13.07 22.47
C GLY A 528 -0.90 -13.62 22.63
N LYS A 529 -0.22 -13.96 21.56
CA LYS A 529 1.17 -14.42 21.60
C LYS A 529 2.12 -13.23 21.42
N GLN A 530 3.06 -13.06 22.34
CA GLN A 530 4.09 -12.03 22.22
C GLN A 530 5.09 -12.41 21.13
N VAL A 531 5.09 -11.67 20.02
CA VAL A 531 5.96 -11.89 18.87
C VAL A 531 7.14 -10.91 18.82
N VAL A 532 7.04 -9.78 19.53
CA VAL A 532 8.16 -8.84 19.74
C VAL A 532 8.33 -8.62 21.24
N ASN A 533 9.57 -8.66 21.69
CA ASN A 533 9.97 -8.35 23.07
C ASN A 533 11.21 -7.45 23.02
N GLU A 534 11.14 -6.27 23.68
CA GLU A 534 12.22 -5.27 23.68
C GLU A 534 12.77 -4.98 22.28
N GLY A 535 11.85 -4.74 21.33
CA GLY A 535 12.19 -4.46 19.94
C GLY A 535 12.70 -5.66 19.12
N LYS A 536 12.86 -6.85 19.72
CA LYS A 536 13.33 -8.07 19.04
C LYS A 536 12.18 -8.98 18.70
N VAL A 537 12.12 -9.41 17.44
CA VAL A 537 11.07 -10.31 16.95
C VAL A 537 11.48 -11.78 17.07
N ASP A 538 10.56 -12.62 17.53
CA ASP A 538 10.73 -14.08 17.52
C ASP A 538 10.14 -14.65 16.20
N ALA A 539 11.04 -14.99 15.30
CA ALA A 539 10.69 -15.53 13.98
C ALA A 539 10.03 -16.92 14.02
N SER A 540 10.09 -17.63 15.14
CA SER A 540 9.50 -18.98 15.28
C SER A 540 8.00 -18.94 15.53
N ILE A 541 7.46 -17.81 16.00
CA ILE A 541 6.06 -17.67 16.39
C ILE A 541 5.19 -17.48 15.15
N ARG A 542 4.25 -18.40 14.95
CA ARG A 542 3.21 -18.35 13.91
C ARG A 542 1.85 -18.13 14.58
N ALA A 543 1.54 -16.87 14.87
CA ALA A 543 0.32 -16.48 15.59
C ALA A 543 -0.78 -15.93 14.68
N GLY A 544 -0.43 -15.56 13.45
CA GLY A 544 -1.30 -14.89 12.50
C GLY A 544 -2.45 -15.73 11.98
N LYS A 545 -3.53 -15.08 11.60
CA LYS A 545 -4.75 -15.67 11.05
C LYS A 545 -5.16 -14.97 9.77
N VAL A 546 -5.85 -15.70 8.88
CA VAL A 546 -6.60 -15.11 7.77
C VAL A 546 -7.84 -14.44 8.37
N ILE A 547 -8.07 -13.18 8.01
CA ILE A 547 -9.25 -12.38 8.39
C ILE A 547 -10.21 -12.36 7.20
N LEU A 548 -11.45 -12.81 7.40
CA LEU A 548 -12.48 -12.95 6.35
C LEU A 548 -13.58 -11.89 6.48
#